data_204cce9ad14c4674cf0f4c31bfcb12fe
#
_entry.id   204cce9ad14c4674cf0f4c31bfcb12fe
#
_cell.length_a   1.000
_cell.length_b   1.000
_cell.length_c   1.000
_cell.angle_alpha   90.00
_cell.angle_beta   90.00
_cell.angle_gamma   90.00
#
_symmetry.space_group_name_H-M   'P 1'
#
loop_
_entity.id
_entity.type
_entity.pdbx_description
1 polymer ?
#
loop_
_entity_poly.entity_id
_entity_poly.type
_entity_poly.pdbx_seq_one_letter_code
_entity_poly.pdbx_strand_id
1 'polypeptide(L)'
;MQKEEVLVLHLVLFNIKRILESAGLANGHFKAYDALGINPVQVNRSKADHKKAVLLLCKGISEVLRTNSTEKLLQSLAAKEALKAPKIIAR
;
A
#
# COMPACT_ATOMS: atom_id res chain seq x y z
N MET A 1 6.42 15.51 -11.87
CA MET A 1 7.08 14.40 -11.18
C MET A 1 7.90 13.59 -12.15
N GLN A 2 9.11 13.27 -11.81
CA GLN A 2 9.99 12.48 -12.65
C GLN A 2 9.58 11.03 -12.58
N LYS A 3 9.96 10.24 -13.57
CA LYS A 3 9.61 8.82 -13.60
C LYS A 3 10.13 8.10 -12.37
N GLU A 4 11.34 8.40 -11.93
CA GLU A 4 11.92 7.77 -10.75
C GLU A 4 11.09 8.03 -9.50
N GLU A 5 10.54 9.23 -9.39
CA GLU A 5 9.71 9.58 -8.25
C GLU A 5 8.41 8.80 -8.27
N VAL A 6 7.85 8.63 -9.45
CA VAL A 6 6.62 7.86 -9.61
C VAL A 6 6.88 6.39 -9.26
N LEU A 7 8.02 5.85 -9.67
CA LEU A 7 8.37 4.46 -9.36
C LEU A 7 8.52 4.25 -7.85
N VAL A 8 9.19 5.20 -7.18
CA VAL A 8 9.36 5.11 -5.74
C VAL A 8 8.01 5.20 -5.05
N LEU A 9 7.16 6.11 -5.49
CA LEU A 9 5.84 6.27 -4.91
C LEU A 9 5.01 5.00 -5.13
N HIS A 10 5.10 4.42 -6.33
CA HIS A 10 4.38 3.19 -6.63
C HIS A 10 4.84 2.08 -5.66
N LEU A 11 6.14 1.96 -5.44
CA LEU A 11 6.67 0.94 -4.56
C LEU A 11 6.21 1.15 -3.12
N VAL A 12 6.27 2.38 -2.63
CA VAL A 12 5.86 2.69 -1.26
C VAL A 12 4.38 2.37 -1.05
N LEU A 13 3.53 2.82 -1.99
CA LEU A 13 2.09 2.58 -1.87
C LEU A 13 1.76 1.09 -2.01
N PHE A 14 2.50 0.39 -2.84
CA PHE A 14 2.32 -1.05 -3.00
C PHE A 14 2.63 -1.77 -1.69
N ASN A 15 3.66 -1.35 -0.97
CA ASN A 15 4.00 -1.94 0.31
C ASN A 15 2.92 -1.65 1.34
N ILE A 16 2.33 -0.47 1.32
CA ILE A 16 1.21 -0.14 2.21
C ILE A 16 0.02 -1.07 1.91
N LYS A 17 -0.26 -1.29 0.62
CA LYS A 17 -1.31 -2.19 0.22
C LYS A 17 -1.08 -3.58 0.82
N ARG A 18 0.15 -4.07 0.70
CA ARG A 18 0.49 -5.40 1.21
C ARG A 18 0.32 -5.50 2.72
N ILE A 19 0.68 -4.45 3.44
CA ILE A 19 0.50 -4.41 4.89
C ILE A 19 -0.99 -4.46 5.22
N LEU A 20 -1.80 -3.68 4.52
CA LEU A 20 -3.24 -3.64 4.77
C LEU A 20 -3.89 -4.99 4.45
N GLU A 21 -3.43 -5.63 3.38
CA GLU A 21 -3.96 -6.96 3.02
C GLU A 21 -3.58 -7.98 4.09
N SER A 22 -2.34 -7.94 4.57
CA SER A 22 -1.90 -8.87 5.59
C SER A 22 -2.64 -8.66 6.89
N ALA A 23 -3.06 -7.45 7.18
CA ALA A 23 -3.80 -7.13 8.39
C ALA A 23 -5.30 -7.39 8.25
N GLY A 24 -5.75 -7.86 7.09
CA GLY A 24 -7.16 -8.15 6.87
C GLY A 24 -8.03 -6.91 6.69
N LEU A 25 -7.42 -5.80 6.31
CA LEU A 25 -8.13 -4.54 6.19
C LEU A 25 -8.49 -4.14 4.76
N ALA A 26 -8.01 -4.86 3.77
CA ALA A 26 -8.19 -4.46 2.38
C ALA A 26 -9.61 -4.59 1.84
N ASN A 27 -10.33 -5.61 2.23
CA ASN A 27 -11.74 -5.82 1.84
C ASN A 27 -12.05 -5.61 0.36
N GLY A 28 -11.15 -5.99 -0.51
CA GLY A 28 -11.38 -5.87 -1.96
C GLY A 28 -11.18 -4.47 -2.52
N HIS A 29 -10.74 -3.51 -1.71
CA HIS A 29 -10.56 -2.14 -2.18
C HIS A 29 -9.44 -1.99 -3.21
N PHE A 30 -8.57 -3.00 -3.37
CA PHE A 30 -7.49 -2.94 -4.34
C PHE A 30 -7.74 -3.76 -5.60
N LYS A 31 -8.98 -4.20 -5.84
CA LYS A 31 -9.30 -5.00 -7.00
C LYS A 31 -8.96 -4.31 -8.32
N ALA A 32 -9.22 -3.01 -8.41
CA ALA A 32 -8.94 -2.27 -9.64
C ALA A 32 -7.43 -2.22 -9.91
N TYR A 33 -6.65 -2.07 -8.87
CA TYR A 33 -5.20 -2.06 -8.99
C TYR A 33 -4.72 -3.43 -9.45
N ASP A 34 -5.23 -4.49 -8.82
CA ASP A 34 -4.81 -5.85 -9.18
C ASP A 34 -5.19 -6.16 -10.63
N ALA A 35 -6.34 -5.70 -11.08
CA ALA A 35 -6.78 -5.91 -12.45
C ALA A 35 -5.93 -5.16 -13.46
N LEU A 36 -5.31 -4.07 -13.06
CA LEU A 36 -4.49 -3.28 -13.95
C LEU A 36 -3.24 -4.07 -14.35
N GLY A 37 -2.72 -4.89 -13.45
CA GLY A 37 -1.58 -5.75 -13.75
C GLY A 37 -0.22 -5.07 -13.88
N ILE A 38 -0.06 -3.86 -13.31
CA ILE A 38 1.21 -3.16 -13.36
C ILE A 38 1.82 -3.17 -11.97
N ASN A 39 3.00 -3.79 -11.87
CA ASN A 39 3.66 -3.98 -10.61
C ASN A 39 4.85 -3.02 -10.48
N PRO A 40 5.25 -2.58 -9.31
CA PRO A 40 6.29 -1.55 -9.17
C PRO A 40 7.68 -1.96 -9.66
N VAL A 41 7.94 -3.26 -9.77
CA VAL A 41 9.24 -3.69 -10.26
C VAL A 41 9.32 -3.69 -11.79
N GLN A 42 8.22 -3.43 -12.47
CA GLN A 42 8.22 -3.38 -13.92
C GLN A 42 8.67 -2.00 -14.37
N VAL A 43 9.95 -1.70 -14.17
CA VAL A 43 10.49 -0.38 -14.44
C VAL A 43 10.45 0.01 -15.92
N ASN A 44 10.28 -0.96 -16.81
CA ASN A 44 10.19 -0.67 -18.23
C ASN A 44 8.80 -0.19 -18.66
N ARG A 45 7.82 -0.22 -17.79
CA ARG A 45 6.51 0.31 -18.11
C ARG A 45 6.60 1.83 -18.12
N SER A 46 5.74 2.48 -18.85
CA SER A 46 5.79 3.93 -19.00
C SER A 46 5.48 4.65 -17.69
N LYS A 47 5.87 5.90 -17.63
CA LYS A 47 5.53 6.75 -16.49
C LYS A 47 4.03 6.84 -16.33
N ALA A 48 3.28 6.94 -17.45
CA ALA A 48 1.83 7.03 -17.41
C ALA A 48 1.21 5.76 -16.81
N ASP A 49 1.77 4.59 -17.11
CA ASP A 49 1.30 3.34 -16.56
C ASP A 49 1.49 3.31 -15.05
N HIS A 50 2.67 3.72 -14.58
CA HIS A 50 2.94 3.75 -13.15
C HIS A 50 2.11 4.79 -12.44
N LYS A 51 1.82 5.94 -13.09
CA LYS A 51 0.95 6.95 -12.49
C LYS A 51 -0.46 6.43 -12.30
N LYS A 52 -0.96 5.66 -13.28
CA LYS A 52 -2.28 5.09 -13.19
C LYS A 52 -2.32 4.11 -12.02
N ALA A 53 -1.28 3.30 -11.87
CA ALA A 53 -1.20 2.36 -10.77
C ALA A 53 -1.19 3.09 -9.42
N VAL A 54 -0.43 4.18 -9.32
CA VAL A 54 -0.36 4.99 -8.11
C VAL A 54 -1.74 5.54 -7.75
N LEU A 55 -2.47 6.04 -8.76
CA LEU A 55 -3.80 6.60 -8.49
C LEU A 55 -4.76 5.54 -7.98
N LEU A 56 -4.69 4.33 -8.54
CA LEU A 56 -5.55 3.23 -8.07
C LEU A 56 -5.17 2.79 -6.66
N LEU A 57 -3.88 2.81 -6.33
CA LEU A 57 -3.43 2.49 -4.98
C LEU A 57 -3.91 3.56 -3.99
N CYS A 58 -3.80 4.83 -4.36
CA CYS A 58 -4.28 5.91 -3.51
C CYS A 58 -5.77 5.78 -3.25
N LYS A 59 -6.52 5.43 -4.28
CA LYS A 59 -7.95 5.28 -4.13
C LYS A 59 -8.27 4.12 -3.18
N GLY A 60 -7.59 3.00 -3.34
CA GLY A 60 -7.80 1.84 -2.47
C GLY A 60 -7.44 2.14 -1.02
N ILE A 61 -6.32 2.79 -0.81
CA ILE A 61 -5.87 3.15 0.53
C ILE A 61 -6.87 4.12 1.18
N SER A 62 -7.35 5.10 0.42
CA SER A 62 -8.34 6.04 0.93
C SER A 62 -9.61 5.34 1.36
N GLU A 63 -10.05 4.36 0.59
CA GLU A 63 -11.25 3.59 0.95
C GLU A 63 -11.04 2.79 2.23
N VAL A 64 -9.87 2.20 2.38
CA VAL A 64 -9.56 1.45 3.60
C VAL A 64 -9.61 2.39 4.80
N LEU A 65 -9.02 3.58 4.67
CA LEU A 65 -9.01 4.54 5.77
C LEU A 65 -10.40 5.05 6.08
N ARG A 66 -11.23 5.23 5.05
CA ARG A 66 -12.56 5.72 5.26
C ARG A 66 -13.48 4.69 5.93
N THR A 67 -13.28 3.41 5.62
CA THR A 67 -14.18 2.36 6.09
C THR A 67 -13.73 1.73 7.41
N ASN A 68 -12.56 2.09 7.94
CA ASN A 68 -12.09 1.55 9.20
C ASN A 68 -11.79 2.70 10.16
N SER A 69 -11.98 2.49 11.46
CA SER A 69 -11.67 3.54 12.41
C SER A 69 -10.15 3.67 12.51
N THR A 70 -9.68 4.84 12.84
CA THR A 70 -8.26 5.08 13.00
C THR A 70 -7.68 4.17 14.08
N GLU A 71 -8.39 4.00 15.15
CA GLU A 71 -7.93 3.16 16.25
C GLU A 71 -7.76 1.72 15.81
N LYS A 72 -8.71 1.20 15.04
CA LYS A 72 -8.64 -0.15 14.55
C LYS A 72 -7.46 -0.32 13.62
N LEU A 73 -7.23 0.65 12.75
CA LEU A 73 -6.11 0.60 11.83
C LEU A 73 -4.78 0.61 12.57
N LEU A 74 -4.65 1.49 13.56
CA LEU A 74 -3.43 1.60 14.33
C LEU A 74 -3.16 0.33 15.12
N GLN A 75 -4.19 -0.26 15.70
CA GLN A 75 -4.03 -1.50 16.44
C GLN A 75 -3.59 -2.64 15.54
N SER A 76 -4.20 -2.76 14.37
CA SER A 76 -3.87 -3.82 13.43
C SER A 76 -2.45 -3.68 12.91
N LEU A 77 -2.06 -2.47 12.54
CA LEU A 77 -0.73 -2.24 12.00
C LEU A 77 0.34 -2.37 13.09
N ALA A 78 0.04 -1.90 14.28
CA ALA A 78 0.98 -2.00 15.40
C ALA A 78 1.21 -3.47 15.78
N ALA A 79 0.17 -4.26 15.78
CA ALA A 79 0.30 -5.68 16.08
C ALA A 79 1.15 -6.39 15.04
N LYS A 80 0.98 -6.00 13.76
CA LYS A 80 1.74 -6.59 12.69
C LYS A 80 3.20 -6.22 12.83
N GLU A 81 3.48 -4.98 13.16
CA GLU A 81 4.85 -4.52 13.34
C GLU A 81 5.48 -5.18 14.55
N ALA A 82 4.74 -5.33 15.62
CA ALA A 82 5.26 -5.97 16.82
C ALA A 82 5.66 -7.42 16.56
N LEU A 83 4.94 -8.09 15.66
CA LEU A 83 5.27 -9.46 15.34
C LEU A 83 6.50 -9.54 14.46
N LYS A 84 6.73 -8.54 13.62
CA LYS A 84 7.85 -8.57 12.75
C LYS A 84 9.06 -7.98 13.36
N ALA A 85 8.94 -6.91 14.07
CA ALA A 85 10.08 -6.16 14.56
C ALA A 85 10.70 -6.81 15.76
N PRO A 86 11.96 -6.70 15.89
CA PRO A 86 12.63 -7.25 17.03
C PRO A 86 12.33 -6.32 18.15
N LYS A 87 12.49 -6.76 19.30
CA LYS A 87 12.18 -6.00 20.37
C LYS A 87 13.14 -5.10 20.72
N ILE A 88 13.53 -4.27 20.08
CA ILE A 88 14.53 -3.39 20.36
C ILE A 88 14.22 -2.50 21.36
N ILE A 89 13.24 -2.19 21.63
CA ILE A 89 12.98 -1.23 22.47
C ILE A 89 12.80 -1.38 23.62
N ALA A 90 13.12 -1.40 24.11
CA ALA A 90 13.11 -1.61 25.21
C ALA A 90 12.56 -0.75 25.92
N ARG A 91 12.51 -0.33 26.21
CA ARG A 91 12.16 0.38 26.88
C ARG A 91 11.76 0.48 27.23
#